data_5630f3c1f8cfc3c39be0e2104cf05657
#
_entry.id   5630f3c1f8cfc3c39be0e2104cf05657
#
_cell.length_a   1.000
_cell.length_b   1.000
_cell.length_c   1.000
_cell.angle_alpha   90.00
_cell.angle_beta   90.00
_cell.angle_gamma   90.00
#
_symmetry.space_group_name_H-M   'P 1'
#
loop_
_entity.id
_entity.type
_entity.pdbx_description
1 polymer ?
#
loop_
_entity_poly.entity_id
_entity_poly.type
_entity_poly.pdbx_seq_one_letter_code
_entity_poly.pdbx_strand_id
1 'polypeptide(L)' 'MFDFRYVFGHIQVYDHNGRFLFSADTEREAREELMEYAQSAA' A
#
# COMPACT_ATOMS: atom_id res chain seq x y z
N MET A 1 10.73 -1.79 -2.62
CA MET A 1 10.23 -0.63 -1.86
C MET A 1 8.90 -0.19 -2.41
N PHE A 2 7.99 0.24 -1.55
CA PHE A 2 6.63 0.58 -1.95
C PHE A 2 6.41 2.08 -1.93
N ASP A 3 5.44 2.54 -2.69
CA ASP A 3 5.17 3.94 -2.86
C ASP A 3 3.77 4.24 -2.34
N PHE A 4 3.65 5.26 -1.49
CA PHE A 4 2.37 5.67 -0.91
C PHE A 4 1.96 6.99 -1.55
N ARG A 5 0.72 7.06 -2.03
CA ARG A 5 0.17 8.28 -2.59
C ARG A 5 -1.08 8.67 -1.83
N TYR A 6 -1.14 9.91 -1.41
CA TYR A 6 -2.26 10.42 -0.64
C TYR A 6 -3.23 11.12 -1.57
N VAL A 7 -4.43 10.56 -1.71
CA VAL A 7 -5.43 11.05 -2.65
C VAL A 7 -6.78 11.16 -1.95
N PHE A 8 -7.27 12.38 -1.78
CA PHE A 8 -8.61 12.64 -1.27
C PHE A 8 -9.00 11.79 -0.06
N GLY A 9 -8.19 11.86 0.98
CA GLY A 9 -8.52 11.23 2.24
C GLY A 9 -8.24 9.75 2.33
N HIS A 10 -7.59 9.19 1.33
CA HIS A 10 -7.15 7.80 1.43
C HIS A 10 -5.76 7.66 0.83
N ILE A 11 -5.18 6.50 1.03
CA ILE A 11 -3.80 6.23 0.62
C ILE A 11 -3.81 5.12 -0.41
N GLN A 12 -3.16 5.36 -1.55
CA GLN A 12 -2.97 4.36 -2.58
C GLN A 12 -1.56 3.82 -2.48
N VAL A 13 -1.41 2.51 -2.51
CA VAL A 13 -0.10 1.87 -2.37
C VAL A 13 0.29 1.23 -3.68
N TYR A 14 1.50 1.52 -4.12
CA TYR A 14 2.05 1.04 -5.38
C TYR A 14 3.36 0.29 -5.11
N ASP A 15 3.70 -0.65 -5.97
CA ASP A 15 4.98 -1.34 -5.85
C ASP A 15 6.08 -0.51 -6.53
N HIS A 16 7.30 -1.05 -6.52
CA HIS A 16 8.45 -0.32 -7.07
C HIS A 16 8.39 -0.20 -8.60
N ASN A 17 7.51 -0.95 -9.24
CA ASN A 17 7.32 -0.87 -10.69
C ASN A 17 6.21 0.10 -11.06
N GLY A 18 5.57 0.72 -10.08
CA GLY A 18 4.49 1.64 -10.35
C GLY A 18 3.12 0.99 -10.49
N ARG A 19 3.00 -0.25 -10.08
CA ARG A 19 1.74 -0.98 -10.15
C ARG A 19 0.90 -0.70 -8.92
N PHE A 20 -0.38 -0.44 -9.14
CA PHE A 20 -1.31 -0.27 -8.03
C PHE A 20 -1.52 -1.61 -7.31
N LEU A 21 -1.40 -1.60 -6.00
CA LEU A 21 -1.60 -2.80 -5.19
C LEU A 21 -2.92 -2.77 -4.45
N PHE A 22 -3.13 -1.74 -3.64
CA PHE A 22 -4.36 -1.61 -2.87
C PHE A 22 -4.46 -0.19 -2.34
N SER A 23 -5.61 0.13 -1.74
CA SER A 23 -5.79 1.43 -1.09
C SER A 23 -6.24 1.21 0.35
N ALA A 24 -5.98 2.20 1.20
CA ALA A 24 -6.34 2.15 2.61
C ALA A 24 -6.80 3.52 3.07
N ASP A 25 -7.53 3.56 4.17
CA ASP A 25 -8.05 4.82 4.69
C ASP A 25 -7.03 5.55 5.54
N THR A 26 -6.13 4.84 6.19
CA THR A 26 -5.11 5.44 7.04
C THR A 26 -3.75 4.82 6.75
N GLU A 27 -2.72 5.54 7.18
CA GLU A 27 -1.36 5.06 7.01
C GLU A 27 -1.12 3.77 7.79
N ARG A 28 -1.72 3.66 8.96
CA ARG A 28 -1.60 2.46 9.76
C ARG A 28 -2.16 1.25 9.01
N GLU A 29 -3.35 1.40 8.46
CA GLU A 29 -3.96 0.32 7.69
C GLU A 29 -3.12 -0.05 6.48
N ALA A 30 -2.57 0.95 5.83
CA ALA A 30 -1.70 0.70 4.67
C ALA A 30 -0.50 -0.14 5.07
N ARG A 31 0.11 0.16 6.20
CA ARG A 31 1.27 -0.59 6.67
C ARG A 31 0.91 -2.02 7.05
N GLU A 32 -0.22 -2.20 7.71
CA GLU A 32 -0.65 -3.53 8.12
C GLU A 32 -0.95 -4.40 6.91
N GLU A 33 -1.65 -3.85 5.95
CA GLU A 33 -1.94 -4.56 4.72
C GLU A 33 -0.66 -4.90 3.97
N LEU A 34 0.29 -3.98 3.97
CA LEU A 34 1.55 -4.18 3.29
C LEU A 34 2.33 -5.33 3.90
N MET A 35 2.30 -5.46 5.22
CA MET A 35 2.97 -6.56 5.90
C MET A 35 2.40 -7.91 5.48
N GLU A 36 1.07 -7.99 5.41
CA GLU A 36 0.41 -9.21 4.96
C GLU A 36 0.72 -9.49 3.49
N TYR A 37 0.72 -8.44 2.69
CA TYR A 37 1.01 -8.56 1.27
C TYR A 37 2.43 -9.12 1.05
N ALA A 38 3.38 -8.61 1.80
CA ALA A 38 4.76 -9.05 1.68
C ALA A 38 4.92 -10.50 2.08
N GLN A 39 4.18 -10.94 3.11
CA GLN A 39 4.24 -12.32 3.55
C GLN A 39 3.62 -13.26 2.53
N SER A 40 2.50 -12.88 1.95
CA SER A 40 1.83 -13.76 0.98
C SER A 40 2.53 -13.77 -0.36
N ALA A 41 3.41 -12.84 -0.64
CA ALA A 41 4.15 -12.79 -1.88
C ALA A 41 5.37 -13.72 -1.90
N ALA A 42 5.64 -14.35 -0.80
CA ALA A 42 6.83 -15.20 -0.69
C ALA A 42 6.74 -16.48 -1.51
#